data_089d002bec8caefc455bd50d04e45e02
#
_entry.id   089d002bec8caefc455bd50d04e45e02
#
_cell.length_a   1.000
_cell.length_b   1.000
_cell.length_c   1.000
_cell.angle_alpha   90.00
_cell.angle_beta   90.00
_cell.angle_gamma   90.00
#
_symmetry.space_group_name_H-M   'P 1'
#
loop_
_entity.id
_entity.type
_entity.pdbx_description
1 polymer ?
#
loop_
_entity_poly.entity_id
_entity_poly.type
_entity_poly.pdbx_seq_one_letter_code
_entity_poly.pdbx_strand_id
1 'polypeptide(L)'
;MSAPAQSDEELMLAYAAGDAAAFDMLYARHKGGVYRYLARQCRQSGVADELFQDVWMNLIRARASYAPTAKFTTWLYRLAHNRMIDHFRASGHLTLVSSDDEAHEDAVMALPAARASEPEPRAENRELGERLRAALAALPPAQREAFLLQQEAGMSLAEIAALTGVGAETVKSRLRYALSKLRAELDELDDDLREGLR
;
A
#
# COMPACT_ATOMS: atom_id res chain seq x y z
N MET A 1 2.80 -11.74 -33.81
CA MET A 1 3.17 -12.44 -32.57
C MET A 1 3.76 -11.38 -31.65
N SER A 2 3.03 -10.97 -30.61
CA SER A 2 3.54 -10.00 -29.65
C SER A 2 4.61 -10.68 -28.80
N ALA A 3 5.80 -10.09 -28.66
CA ALA A 3 6.83 -10.60 -27.75
C ALA A 3 6.23 -10.72 -26.33
N PRO A 4 6.56 -11.75 -25.55
CA PRO A 4 6.10 -11.87 -24.19
C PRO A 4 6.54 -10.61 -23.42
N ALA A 5 5.63 -10.03 -22.63
CA ALA A 5 5.95 -8.85 -21.83
C ALA A 5 7.07 -9.21 -20.83
N GLN A 6 8.15 -8.43 -20.82
CA GLN A 6 9.27 -8.63 -19.88
C GLN A 6 8.77 -8.61 -18.44
N SER A 7 9.29 -9.50 -17.61
CA SER A 7 9.01 -9.53 -16.18
C SER A 7 9.65 -8.31 -15.49
N ASP A 8 9.17 -7.98 -14.31
CA ASP A 8 9.71 -6.85 -13.54
C ASP A 8 11.15 -7.13 -13.08
N GLU A 9 11.49 -8.39 -12.82
CA GLU A 9 12.84 -8.84 -12.50
C GLU A 9 13.80 -8.63 -13.68
N GLU A 10 13.37 -8.99 -14.89
CA GLU A 10 14.14 -8.78 -16.13
C GLU A 10 14.34 -7.28 -16.40
N LEU A 11 13.30 -6.47 -16.23
CA LEU A 11 13.39 -5.02 -16.37
C LEU A 11 14.35 -4.43 -15.33
N MET A 12 14.32 -4.88 -14.08
CA MET A 12 15.22 -4.37 -13.06
C MET A 12 16.68 -4.74 -13.32
N LEU A 13 16.94 -5.94 -13.85
CA LEU A 13 18.29 -6.35 -14.28
C LEU A 13 18.77 -5.53 -15.50
N ALA A 14 17.89 -5.27 -16.47
CA ALA A 14 18.21 -4.41 -17.61
C ALA A 14 18.53 -2.98 -17.17
N TYR A 15 17.74 -2.42 -16.22
CA TYR A 15 18.03 -1.13 -15.62
C TYR A 15 19.36 -1.10 -14.87
N ALA A 16 19.69 -2.16 -14.12
CA ALA A 16 20.99 -2.28 -13.45
C ALA A 16 22.15 -2.31 -14.45
N ALA A 17 21.93 -2.88 -15.65
CA ALA A 17 22.90 -2.89 -16.75
C ALA A 17 22.97 -1.57 -17.55
N GLY A 18 22.11 -0.57 -17.22
CA GLY A 18 22.16 0.77 -17.82
C GLY A 18 21.02 1.10 -18.78
N ASP A 19 20.03 0.22 -18.96
CA ASP A 19 18.84 0.50 -19.78
C ASP A 19 17.86 1.39 -19.01
N ALA A 20 17.85 2.71 -19.32
CA ALA A 20 16.94 3.66 -18.69
C ALA A 20 15.46 3.41 -19.05
N ALA A 21 15.17 2.89 -20.25
CA ALA A 21 13.79 2.59 -20.66
C ALA A 21 13.16 1.48 -19.79
N ALA A 22 13.97 0.54 -19.31
CA ALA A 22 13.51 -0.48 -18.37
C ALA A 22 13.03 0.15 -17.03
N PHE A 23 13.70 1.21 -16.55
CA PHE A 23 13.23 1.96 -15.38
C PHE A 23 11.89 2.64 -15.64
N ASP A 24 11.71 3.29 -16.78
CA ASP A 24 10.46 3.97 -17.12
C ASP A 24 9.28 2.99 -17.13
N MET A 25 9.51 1.76 -17.62
CA MET A 25 8.50 0.70 -17.61
C MET A 25 8.16 0.24 -16.19
N LEU A 26 9.15 0.01 -15.33
CA LEU A 26 8.94 -0.34 -13.92
C LEU A 26 8.20 0.78 -13.19
N TYR A 27 8.63 2.02 -13.39
CA TYR A 27 7.98 3.18 -12.80
C TYR A 27 6.52 3.29 -13.22
N ALA A 28 6.24 3.18 -14.52
CA ALA A 28 4.87 3.23 -15.05
C ALA A 28 3.96 2.15 -14.48
N ARG A 29 4.48 0.93 -14.30
CA ARG A 29 3.73 -0.21 -13.74
C ARG A 29 3.42 -0.05 -12.25
N HIS A 30 4.38 0.46 -11.47
CA HIS A 30 4.31 0.36 -10.01
C HIS A 30 4.05 1.69 -9.28
N LYS A 31 4.22 2.86 -9.94
CA LYS A 31 4.04 4.17 -9.30
C LYS A 31 2.70 4.34 -8.60
N GLY A 32 1.61 3.89 -9.22
CA GLY A 32 0.27 4.01 -8.67
C GLY A 32 0.06 3.17 -7.42
N GLY A 33 0.50 1.90 -7.44
CA GLY A 33 0.40 0.99 -6.28
C GLY A 33 1.24 1.47 -5.09
N VAL A 34 2.50 1.84 -5.34
CA VAL A 34 3.39 2.36 -4.29
C VAL A 34 2.83 3.65 -3.69
N TYR A 35 2.34 4.57 -4.53
CA TYR A 35 1.74 5.81 -4.03
C TYR A 35 0.50 5.55 -3.18
N ARG A 36 -0.44 4.69 -3.65
CA ARG A 36 -1.63 4.33 -2.88
C ARG A 36 -1.28 3.67 -1.55
N TYR A 37 -0.29 2.77 -1.53
CA TYR A 37 0.18 2.15 -0.30
C TYR A 37 0.63 3.20 0.72
N LEU A 38 1.52 4.12 0.33
CA LEU A 38 2.04 5.16 1.21
C LEU A 38 0.96 6.17 1.62
N ALA A 39 0.15 6.65 0.68
CA ALA A 39 -0.90 7.64 0.94
C ALA A 39 -2.00 7.12 1.89
N ARG A 40 -2.26 5.81 1.89
CA ARG A 40 -3.23 5.19 2.81
C ARG A 40 -2.64 4.92 4.20
N GLN A 41 -1.33 4.96 4.35
CA GLN A 41 -0.63 4.79 5.62
C GLN A 41 -0.30 6.14 6.29
N CYS A 42 -0.07 7.17 5.49
CA CYS A 42 0.28 8.49 5.98
C CYS A 42 -0.97 9.35 6.20
N ARG A 43 -1.00 10.10 7.31
CA ARG A 43 -2.10 11.05 7.60
C ARG A 43 -2.00 12.33 6.77
N GLN A 44 -0.81 12.72 6.34
CA GLN A 44 -0.52 13.95 5.60
C GLN A 44 -0.06 13.62 4.19
N SER A 45 -0.64 14.25 3.18
CA SER A 45 -0.29 14.02 1.78
C SER A 45 1.17 14.36 1.48
N GLY A 46 1.69 15.47 2.03
CA GLY A 46 3.09 15.86 1.82
C GLY A 46 4.09 14.80 2.30
N VAL A 47 3.78 14.09 3.39
CA VAL A 47 4.61 12.97 3.86
C VAL A 47 4.59 11.79 2.88
N ALA A 48 3.42 11.48 2.33
CA ALA A 48 3.31 10.42 1.33
C ALA A 48 4.10 10.74 0.06
N ASP A 49 4.07 11.99 -0.39
CA ASP A 49 4.83 12.47 -1.56
C ASP A 49 6.35 12.38 -1.33
N GLU A 50 6.83 12.80 -0.16
CA GLU A 50 8.24 12.68 0.24
C GLU A 50 8.69 11.21 0.27
N LEU A 51 7.93 10.36 0.96
CA LEU A 51 8.25 8.94 1.06
C LEU A 51 8.23 8.26 -0.31
N PHE A 52 7.29 8.62 -1.17
CA PHE A 52 7.21 8.10 -2.52
C PHE A 52 8.46 8.44 -3.35
N GLN A 53 8.94 9.68 -3.30
CA GLN A 53 10.18 10.09 -3.95
C GLN A 53 11.37 9.31 -3.39
N ASP A 54 11.47 9.20 -2.07
CA ASP A 54 12.56 8.48 -1.41
C ASP A 54 12.61 6.99 -1.78
N VAL A 55 11.45 6.33 -1.93
CA VAL A 55 11.39 4.93 -2.36
C VAL A 55 12.04 4.76 -3.75
N TRP A 56 11.68 5.62 -4.71
CA TRP A 56 12.26 5.55 -6.05
C TRP A 56 13.74 5.93 -6.06
N MET A 57 14.15 6.91 -5.27
CA MET A 57 15.57 7.25 -5.10
C MET A 57 16.36 6.10 -4.47
N ASN A 58 15.79 5.38 -3.51
CA ASN A 58 16.41 4.21 -2.92
C ASN A 58 16.51 3.04 -3.92
N LEU A 59 15.48 2.82 -4.75
CA LEU A 59 15.56 1.86 -5.85
C LEU A 59 16.70 2.20 -6.81
N ILE A 60 16.82 3.46 -7.24
CA ILE A 60 17.88 3.94 -8.12
C ILE A 60 19.25 3.69 -7.51
N ARG A 61 19.44 4.00 -6.23
CA ARG A 61 20.72 3.78 -5.51
C ARG A 61 21.05 2.29 -5.38
N ALA A 62 20.04 1.47 -5.12
CA ALA A 62 20.21 0.03 -4.90
C ALA A 62 20.31 -0.80 -6.20
N ARG A 63 20.13 -0.18 -7.37
CA ARG A 63 20.04 -0.91 -8.65
C ARG A 63 21.23 -1.85 -8.94
N ALA A 64 22.43 -1.41 -8.61
CA ALA A 64 23.65 -2.19 -8.87
C ALA A 64 23.80 -3.41 -7.96
N SER A 65 23.13 -3.41 -6.80
CA SER A 65 23.14 -4.52 -5.84
C SER A 65 21.88 -5.38 -5.90
N TYR A 66 20.97 -5.10 -6.86
CA TYR A 66 19.75 -5.88 -7.00
C TYR A 66 20.06 -7.31 -7.44
N ALA A 67 19.48 -8.28 -6.72
CA ALA A 67 19.47 -9.69 -7.08
C ALA A 67 18.05 -10.23 -7.02
N PRO A 68 17.55 -10.93 -8.05
CA PRO A 68 16.19 -11.43 -8.14
C PRO A 68 15.97 -12.68 -7.27
N THR A 69 16.22 -12.57 -5.96
CA THR A 69 16.01 -13.63 -4.95
C THR A 69 14.56 -13.77 -4.50
N ALA A 70 13.73 -12.77 -4.81
CA ALA A 70 12.29 -12.70 -4.55
C ALA A 70 11.62 -11.94 -5.69
N LYS A 71 10.28 -11.89 -5.68
CA LYS A 71 9.54 -11.06 -6.63
C LYS A 71 9.96 -9.60 -6.52
N PHE A 72 10.07 -8.92 -7.66
CA PHE A 72 10.40 -7.49 -7.68
C PHE A 72 9.44 -6.66 -6.82
N THR A 73 8.13 -6.95 -6.87
CA THR A 73 7.13 -6.26 -6.05
C THR A 73 7.41 -6.42 -4.56
N THR A 74 7.77 -7.63 -4.08
CA THR A 74 8.14 -7.87 -2.68
C THR A 74 9.33 -7.02 -2.27
N TRP A 75 10.35 -6.93 -3.13
CA TRP A 75 11.54 -6.10 -2.87
C TRP A 75 11.21 -4.60 -2.86
N LEU A 76 10.42 -4.12 -3.84
CA LEU A 76 10.01 -2.72 -3.94
C LEU A 76 9.19 -2.27 -2.72
N TYR A 77 8.20 -3.07 -2.31
CA TYR A 77 7.38 -2.73 -1.14
C TYR A 77 8.14 -2.88 0.18
N ARG A 78 9.20 -3.68 0.22
CA ARG A 78 10.13 -3.68 1.36
C ARG A 78 10.86 -2.34 1.47
N LEU A 79 11.30 -1.74 0.36
CA LEU A 79 11.87 -0.38 0.36
C LEU A 79 10.87 0.65 0.87
N ALA A 80 9.62 0.57 0.39
CA ALA A 80 8.54 1.46 0.81
C ALA A 80 8.22 1.33 2.31
N HIS A 81 8.04 0.09 2.78
CA HIS A 81 7.80 -0.20 4.20
C HIS A 81 8.92 0.31 5.10
N ASN A 82 10.17 -0.05 4.79
CA ASN A 82 11.32 0.35 5.61
C ASN A 82 11.42 1.87 5.68
N ARG A 83 11.29 2.57 4.54
CA ARG A 83 11.36 4.05 4.53
C ARG A 83 10.23 4.69 5.34
N MET A 84 9.02 4.13 5.25
CA MET A 84 7.87 4.57 6.04
C MET A 84 8.11 4.36 7.56
N ILE A 85 8.59 3.19 7.96
CA ILE A 85 8.89 2.89 9.37
C ILE A 85 9.99 3.83 9.90
N ASP A 86 11.04 4.08 9.12
CA ASP A 86 12.11 5.00 9.50
C ASP A 86 11.57 6.42 9.70
N HIS A 87 10.67 6.88 8.82
CA HIS A 87 10.02 8.18 8.97
C HIS A 87 9.21 8.27 10.26
N PHE A 88 8.37 7.26 10.55
CA PHE A 88 7.57 7.25 11.78
C PHE A 88 8.42 7.12 13.06
N ARG A 89 9.55 6.42 13.01
CA ARG A 89 10.52 6.38 14.10
C ARG A 89 11.13 7.76 14.34
N ALA A 90 11.57 8.44 13.31
CA ALA A 90 12.18 9.75 13.42
C ALA A 90 11.20 10.83 13.91
N SER A 91 9.93 10.72 13.54
CA SER A 91 8.86 11.67 13.93
C SER A 91 8.24 11.40 15.31
N GLY A 92 8.70 10.37 16.04
CA GLY A 92 8.14 10.01 17.35
C GLY A 92 6.75 9.37 17.31
N HIS A 93 6.21 9.05 16.12
CA HIS A 93 4.89 8.45 15.91
C HIS A 93 4.93 6.91 15.88
N LEU A 94 5.82 6.31 16.66
CA LEU A 94 6.12 4.87 16.61
C LEU A 94 5.06 3.95 17.23
N THR A 95 3.86 4.42 17.52
CA THR A 95 2.80 3.57 18.09
C THR A 95 2.19 2.59 17.06
N LEU A 96 2.70 2.54 15.84
CA LEU A 96 2.02 1.90 14.71
C LEU A 96 2.43 0.46 14.38
N VAL A 97 3.51 -0.10 14.95
CA VAL A 97 4.04 -1.36 14.43
C VAL A 97 4.33 -2.44 15.48
N SER A 98 4.25 -2.14 16.75
CA SER A 98 4.68 -3.09 17.79
C SER A 98 3.74 -3.13 18.99
N SER A 99 2.53 -3.65 18.82
CA SER A 99 1.78 -4.23 19.93
C SER A 99 0.83 -5.31 19.44
N ASP A 100 1.04 -6.51 19.94
CA ASP A 100 0.08 -7.59 20.04
C ASP A 100 -1.04 -7.23 21.06
N ASP A 101 -1.51 -6.01 21.09
CA ASP A 101 -2.60 -5.62 21.97
C ASP A 101 -3.88 -5.43 21.17
N GLU A 102 -4.77 -6.40 21.38
CA GLU A 102 -6.21 -6.26 21.20
C GLU A 102 -6.69 -5.06 22.03
N ALA A 103 -7.50 -4.21 21.36
CA ALA A 103 -8.29 -3.14 21.98
C ALA A 103 -7.52 -1.93 22.54
N HIS A 104 -7.36 -0.90 21.73
CA HIS A 104 -7.65 0.45 22.19
C HIS A 104 -8.28 1.23 21.04
N GLU A 105 -9.60 1.40 21.16
CA GLU A 105 -10.36 2.48 20.53
C GLU A 105 -9.83 3.78 21.11
N ASP A 106 -9.15 4.60 20.30
CA ASP A 106 -9.14 6.03 20.57
C ASP A 106 -8.69 6.84 19.36
N ALA A 107 -9.52 7.85 19.08
CA ALA A 107 -9.27 9.02 18.25
C ALA A 107 -9.19 8.83 16.72
N VAL A 108 -10.35 8.65 16.11
CA VAL A 108 -10.60 9.00 14.72
C VAL A 108 -10.70 10.53 14.62
N MET A 109 -9.64 11.18 14.17
CA MET A 109 -9.75 12.50 13.57
C MET A 109 -9.76 12.35 12.05
N ALA A 110 -10.89 12.68 11.46
CA ALA A 110 -11.08 12.74 10.01
C ALA A 110 -10.13 13.77 9.40
N LEU A 111 -9.34 13.36 8.40
CA LEU A 111 -8.47 14.23 7.63
C LEU A 111 -8.86 14.19 6.16
N PRO A 112 -8.78 15.33 5.45
CA PRO A 112 -9.20 15.43 4.06
C PRO A 112 -8.33 14.55 3.15
N ALA A 113 -8.99 13.83 2.26
CA ALA A 113 -8.36 12.94 1.28
C ALA A 113 -7.47 13.71 0.31
N ALA A 114 -6.21 13.30 0.19
CA ALA A 114 -5.33 13.75 -0.88
C ALA A 114 -5.89 13.31 -2.24
N ARG A 115 -6.03 14.26 -3.15
CA ARG A 115 -6.49 14.01 -4.52
C ARG A 115 -5.38 13.32 -5.31
N ALA A 116 -5.50 12.00 -5.51
CA ALA A 116 -4.76 11.32 -6.57
C ALA A 116 -5.39 11.71 -7.92
N SER A 117 -4.55 12.10 -8.87
CA SER A 117 -4.95 12.43 -10.23
C SER A 117 -5.29 11.14 -10.98
N GLU A 118 -6.55 10.72 -10.94
CA GLU A 118 -7.12 9.66 -11.79
C GLU A 118 -8.10 10.28 -12.78
N PRO A 119 -8.29 9.69 -13.99
CA PRO A 119 -9.30 10.16 -14.95
C PRO A 119 -10.68 10.15 -14.29
N GLU A 120 -11.48 11.16 -14.55
CA GLU A 120 -12.76 11.43 -13.87
C GLU A 120 -13.68 10.20 -13.84
N PRO A 121 -13.88 9.56 -12.67
CA PRO A 121 -14.89 8.53 -12.50
C PRO A 121 -16.28 9.17 -12.48
N ARG A 122 -17.29 8.44 -12.92
CA ARG A 122 -18.69 8.81 -12.72
C ARG A 122 -18.93 9.09 -11.23
N ALA A 123 -19.88 10.00 -10.90
CA ALA A 123 -20.11 10.47 -9.52
C ALA A 123 -20.26 9.31 -8.50
N GLU A 124 -20.94 8.23 -8.87
CA GLU A 124 -21.10 7.00 -8.06
C GLU A 124 -19.76 6.33 -7.71
N ASN A 125 -18.82 6.25 -8.67
CA ASN A 125 -17.49 5.68 -8.43
C ASN A 125 -16.63 6.58 -7.52
N ARG A 126 -16.91 7.89 -7.48
CA ARG A 126 -16.21 8.83 -6.61
C ARG A 126 -16.64 8.64 -5.16
N GLU A 127 -17.95 8.54 -4.91
CA GLU A 127 -18.51 8.31 -3.59
C GLU A 127 -18.04 6.96 -3.02
N LEU A 128 -18.14 5.88 -3.80
CA LEU A 128 -17.61 4.56 -3.40
C LEU A 128 -16.12 4.62 -3.07
N GLY A 129 -15.33 5.34 -3.88
CA GLY A 129 -13.90 5.52 -3.64
C GLY A 129 -13.59 6.33 -2.37
N GLU A 130 -14.43 7.31 -2.00
CA GLU A 130 -14.27 8.10 -0.77
C GLU A 130 -14.63 7.28 0.47
N ARG A 131 -15.72 6.54 0.42
CA ARG A 131 -16.13 5.63 1.51
C ARG A 131 -15.12 4.51 1.72
N LEU A 132 -14.61 3.88 0.66
CA LEU A 132 -13.54 2.87 0.78
C LEU A 132 -12.27 3.46 1.42
N ARG A 133 -11.92 4.70 1.08
CA ARG A 133 -10.77 5.39 1.71
C ARG A 133 -11.02 5.64 3.20
N ALA A 134 -12.23 6.06 3.57
CA ALA A 134 -12.62 6.26 4.96
C ALA A 134 -12.59 4.94 5.74
N ALA A 135 -13.17 3.87 5.20
CA ALA A 135 -13.15 2.54 5.79
C ALA A 135 -11.73 2.01 6.02
N LEU A 136 -10.84 2.19 5.02
CA LEU A 136 -9.41 1.85 5.17
C LEU A 136 -8.72 2.68 6.24
N ALA A 137 -9.03 3.98 6.34
CA ALA A 137 -8.46 4.86 7.36
C ALA A 137 -8.93 4.50 8.78
N ALA A 138 -10.13 3.94 8.91
CA ALA A 138 -10.70 3.47 10.19
C ALA A 138 -10.14 2.11 10.64
N LEU A 139 -9.43 1.37 9.77
CA LEU A 139 -8.78 0.14 10.19
C LEU A 139 -7.62 0.43 11.16
N PRO A 140 -7.41 -0.44 12.18
CA PRO A 140 -6.18 -0.42 12.96
C PRO A 140 -4.95 -0.49 12.04
N PRO A 141 -3.86 0.23 12.33
CA PRO A 141 -2.72 0.35 11.44
C PRO A 141 -2.16 -0.99 10.96
N ALA A 142 -2.00 -1.97 11.84
CA ALA A 142 -1.46 -3.28 11.49
C ALA A 142 -2.40 -4.11 10.59
N GLN A 143 -3.73 -3.94 10.72
CA GLN A 143 -4.72 -4.58 9.86
C GLN A 143 -4.73 -3.92 8.47
N ARG A 144 -4.70 -2.58 8.43
CA ARG A 144 -4.60 -1.80 7.21
C ARG A 144 -3.33 -2.12 6.43
N GLU A 145 -2.18 -2.20 7.10
CA GLU A 145 -0.92 -2.54 6.49
C GLU A 145 -0.93 -3.94 5.86
N ALA A 146 -1.36 -4.96 6.59
CA ALA A 146 -1.45 -6.31 6.05
C ALA A 146 -2.36 -6.37 4.81
N PHE A 147 -3.49 -5.67 4.85
CA PHE A 147 -4.42 -5.59 3.72
C PHE A 147 -3.78 -4.89 2.50
N LEU A 148 -3.12 -3.76 2.70
CA LEU A 148 -2.51 -3.00 1.60
C LEU A 148 -1.33 -3.76 0.98
N LEU A 149 -0.49 -4.43 1.77
CA LEU A 149 0.59 -5.27 1.25
C LEU A 149 0.06 -6.44 0.43
N GLN A 150 -1.06 -7.05 0.82
CA GLN A 150 -1.68 -8.09 0.03
C GLN A 150 -2.29 -7.55 -1.26
N GLN A 151 -3.02 -6.43 -1.23
CA GLN A 151 -3.76 -5.90 -2.38
C GLN A 151 -2.86 -5.14 -3.37
N GLU A 152 -1.96 -4.29 -2.90
CA GLU A 152 -1.14 -3.46 -3.79
C GLU A 152 0.14 -4.17 -4.24
N ALA A 153 0.74 -5.02 -3.38
CA ALA A 153 1.98 -5.73 -3.68
C ALA A 153 1.77 -7.19 -4.11
N GLY A 154 0.57 -7.75 -3.93
CA GLY A 154 0.31 -9.16 -4.18
C GLY A 154 1.12 -10.11 -3.30
N MET A 155 1.50 -9.67 -2.09
CA MET A 155 2.29 -10.46 -1.16
C MET A 155 1.48 -11.60 -0.56
N SER A 156 2.14 -12.75 -0.41
CA SER A 156 1.64 -13.89 0.36
C SER A 156 1.68 -13.61 1.86
N LEU A 157 0.94 -14.39 2.65
CA LEU A 157 0.97 -14.31 4.12
C LEU A 157 2.39 -14.43 4.68
N ALA A 158 3.21 -15.34 4.11
CA ALA A 158 4.58 -15.55 4.55
C ALA A 158 5.48 -14.34 4.25
N GLU A 159 5.32 -13.69 3.08
CA GLU A 159 6.07 -12.49 2.72
C GLU A 159 5.69 -11.30 3.60
N ILE A 160 4.39 -11.11 3.90
CA ILE A 160 3.91 -10.07 4.83
C ILE A 160 4.44 -10.34 6.24
N ALA A 161 4.39 -11.58 6.71
CA ALA A 161 4.89 -11.98 8.02
C ALA A 161 6.39 -11.68 8.17
N ALA A 162 7.19 -12.05 7.15
CA ALA A 162 8.62 -11.78 7.13
C ALA A 162 8.93 -10.26 7.10
N LEU A 163 8.12 -9.48 6.39
CA LEU A 163 8.29 -8.02 6.28
C LEU A 163 7.93 -7.29 7.57
N THR A 164 6.80 -7.66 8.19
CA THR A 164 6.26 -6.99 9.38
C THR A 164 6.78 -7.55 10.70
N GLY A 165 7.55 -8.64 10.67
CA GLY A 165 8.16 -9.24 11.85
C GLY A 165 7.18 -9.98 12.77
N VAL A 166 6.04 -10.45 12.26
CA VAL A 166 5.01 -11.19 13.01
C VAL A 166 4.80 -12.60 12.44
N GLY A 167 4.06 -13.45 13.15
CA GLY A 167 3.73 -14.80 12.66
C GLY A 167 2.70 -14.78 11.52
N ALA A 168 2.73 -15.80 10.65
CA ALA A 168 1.78 -15.93 9.53
C ALA A 168 0.31 -16.02 10.00
N GLU A 169 0.04 -16.65 11.14
CA GLU A 169 -1.30 -16.71 11.73
C GLU A 169 -1.77 -15.33 12.21
N THR A 170 -0.87 -14.49 12.73
CA THR A 170 -1.17 -13.09 13.07
C THR A 170 -1.55 -12.30 11.81
N VAL A 171 -0.79 -12.45 10.72
CA VAL A 171 -1.12 -11.80 9.44
C VAL A 171 -2.49 -12.25 8.93
N LYS A 172 -2.76 -13.56 8.97
CA LYS A 172 -4.05 -14.13 8.57
C LYS A 172 -5.22 -13.58 9.39
N SER A 173 -5.03 -13.43 10.70
CA SER A 173 -6.03 -12.82 11.59
C SER A 173 -6.25 -11.34 11.26
N ARG A 174 -5.16 -10.56 11.08
CA ARG A 174 -5.22 -9.14 10.67
C ARG A 174 -6.00 -8.96 9.37
N LEU A 175 -5.72 -9.79 8.36
CA LEU A 175 -6.43 -9.77 7.07
C LEU A 175 -7.91 -10.14 7.22
N ARG A 176 -8.23 -11.17 8.01
CA ARG A 176 -9.62 -11.56 8.26
C ARG A 176 -10.41 -10.42 8.89
N TYR A 177 -9.86 -9.75 9.92
CA TYR A 177 -10.52 -8.62 10.57
C TYR A 177 -10.64 -7.40 9.64
N ALA A 178 -9.59 -7.08 8.88
CA ALA A 178 -9.64 -6.02 7.90
C ALA A 178 -10.75 -6.25 6.86
N LEU A 179 -10.81 -7.46 6.27
CA LEU A 179 -11.82 -7.81 5.28
C LEU A 179 -13.24 -7.80 5.87
N SER A 180 -13.41 -8.27 7.12
CA SER A 180 -14.72 -8.23 7.79
C SER A 180 -15.21 -6.80 7.98
N LYS A 181 -14.35 -5.89 8.46
CA LYS A 181 -14.70 -4.48 8.64
C LYS A 181 -15.01 -3.79 7.31
N LEU A 182 -14.16 -4.00 6.29
CA LEU A 182 -14.39 -3.40 4.96
C LEU A 182 -15.67 -3.91 4.30
N ARG A 183 -16.05 -5.18 4.50
CA ARG A 183 -17.32 -5.70 3.99
C ARG A 183 -18.51 -5.07 4.69
N ALA A 184 -18.49 -4.94 6.01
CA ALA A 184 -19.57 -4.31 6.76
C ALA A 184 -19.84 -2.88 6.26
N GLU A 185 -18.80 -2.08 6.04
CA GLU A 185 -18.90 -0.72 5.50
C GLU A 185 -19.43 -0.69 4.05
N LEU A 186 -19.10 -1.70 3.24
CA LEU A 186 -19.61 -1.79 1.86
C LEU A 186 -21.05 -2.31 1.78
N ASP A 187 -21.46 -3.19 2.69
CA ASP A 187 -22.83 -3.70 2.77
C ASP A 187 -23.80 -2.60 3.22
N GLU A 188 -23.41 -1.74 4.21
CA GLU A 188 -24.16 -0.54 4.59
C GLU A 188 -24.36 0.43 3.41
N LEU A 189 -23.34 0.53 2.53
CA LEU A 189 -23.41 1.33 1.30
C LEU A 189 -24.48 0.84 0.32
N ASP A 190 -24.55 -0.46 0.11
CA ASP A 190 -25.51 -1.06 -0.82
C ASP A 190 -26.96 -0.86 -0.30
N ASP A 191 -27.15 -0.88 1.01
CA ASP A 191 -28.43 -0.60 1.66
C ASP A 191 -28.82 0.89 1.56
N ASP A 192 -27.90 1.83 1.81
CA ASP A 192 -28.13 3.28 1.66
C ASP A 192 -28.49 3.67 0.22
N LEU A 193 -27.79 3.09 -0.78
CA LEU A 193 -28.09 3.32 -2.19
C LEU A 193 -29.45 2.77 -2.61
N ARG A 194 -29.90 1.65 -2.03
CA ARG A 194 -31.22 1.08 -2.27
C ARG A 194 -32.33 1.88 -1.62
N GLU A 195 -32.09 2.48 -0.45
CA GLU A 195 -33.07 3.36 0.22
C GLU A 195 -33.19 4.72 -0.48
N GLY A 196 -32.09 5.29 -0.97
CA GLY A 196 -32.08 6.57 -1.70
C GLY A 196 -32.75 6.52 -3.10
N LEU A 197 -33.00 5.33 -3.63
CA LEU A 197 -33.69 5.09 -4.92
C LEU A 197 -35.19 4.83 -4.74
N ARG A 198 -35.75 4.88 -3.53
CA ARG A 198 -37.20 4.78 -3.21
C ARG A 198 -37.83 6.13 -2.96
#